data_be2652f19774ad98509d375abf6c235b
#
_entry.id   be2652f19774ad98509d375abf6c235b
#
_cell.length_a   1.000
_cell.length_b   1.000
_cell.length_c   1.000
_cell.angle_alpha   90.00
_cell.angle_beta   90.00
_cell.angle_gamma   90.00
#
_symmetry.space_group_name_H-M   'P 1'
#
loop_
_entity.id
_entity.type
_entity.pdbx_description
1 polymer ?
#
loop_
_entity_poly.entity_id
_entity_poly.type
_entity_poly.pdbx_seq_one_letter_code
_entity_poly.pdbx_strand_id
1 'polypeptide(L)'
;MMRLVLPLLACLGLVSCAAVIAEQKASDPASEILSYKLVTVAEGLEYPWSFAFLPDGRMLVTERPGRLRIVGRDGALSTPLAGVPAVWAKGQGGLLDVVLDPAFTSNAWVYLSYAEPGDNDEAGTAVARGKLRGNALEQVEVIWRQLPKVRSGAHFGSRLVFARDGKLFVTLGERGILAAAAQDLAAPFGKTLRLNPDGSIPADNPYVGVAGALPEIWSYGHRNMQGAALHPQTGALWTHEHGAMGGDEVNLDQAGRNYGWPVITWGVNYDGKPIGIGAEKEGMEQPLLYWKPSIAPSGMTFYSGNRFPQWRGSLFVGSMKFNYLNRIALDGTRVVAQQKLLTALNERIRCVREGPDGNLYVSTDSSTGRVLRLEAPGPAQQAMYRLLDALPGG
;
A
#
# COMPACT_ATOMS: atom_id res chain seq x y z
N MET A 1 -34.21 -67.71 -16.12
CA MET A 1 -33.45 -67.04 -15.09
C MET A 1 -32.66 -65.91 -15.74
N MET A 2 -33.21 -64.75 -15.73
CA MET A 2 -32.66 -63.56 -16.42
C MET A 2 -32.12 -62.59 -15.31
N ARG A 3 -30.79 -62.36 -15.24
CA ARG A 3 -30.18 -61.45 -14.32
C ARG A 3 -30.13 -60.09 -14.96
N LEU A 4 -30.88 -59.14 -14.39
CA LEU A 4 -30.79 -57.72 -14.69
C LEU A 4 -29.49 -57.12 -14.05
N VAL A 5 -28.66 -56.48 -14.85
CA VAL A 5 -27.53 -55.68 -14.41
C VAL A 5 -27.95 -54.19 -14.52
N LEU A 6 -28.09 -53.51 -13.40
CA LEU A 6 -28.25 -52.05 -13.34
C LEU A 6 -26.86 -51.39 -13.45
N PRO A 7 -26.70 -50.31 -14.24
CA PRO A 7 -25.50 -49.48 -14.15
C PRO A 7 -25.65 -48.44 -13.04
N LEU A 8 -24.63 -48.37 -12.18
CA LEU A 8 -24.44 -47.35 -11.19
C LEU A 8 -24.02 -46.06 -11.90
N LEU A 9 -24.88 -45.02 -11.90
CA LEU A 9 -24.51 -43.65 -12.26
C LEU A 9 -23.79 -43.02 -11.06
N ALA A 10 -22.49 -42.77 -11.20
CA ALA A 10 -21.74 -41.93 -10.28
C ALA A 10 -22.01 -40.47 -10.60
N CYS A 11 -22.81 -39.77 -9.80
CA CYS A 11 -22.92 -38.32 -9.80
C CYS A 11 -21.68 -37.74 -9.16
N LEU A 12 -20.73 -37.22 -9.95
CA LEU A 12 -19.71 -36.30 -9.48
C LEU A 12 -20.39 -34.93 -9.21
N GLY A 13 -20.63 -34.65 -7.95
CA GLY A 13 -21.03 -33.33 -7.49
C GLY A 13 -19.87 -32.37 -7.61
N LEU A 14 -19.93 -31.48 -8.60
CA LEU A 14 -19.13 -30.27 -8.65
C LEU A 14 -19.56 -29.33 -7.49
N VAL A 15 -18.80 -29.33 -6.41
CA VAL A 15 -18.94 -28.31 -5.35
C VAL A 15 -18.36 -27.02 -5.91
N SER A 16 -19.23 -26.18 -6.46
CA SER A 16 -18.93 -24.79 -6.77
C SER A 16 -18.72 -24.05 -5.44
N CYS A 17 -17.47 -23.75 -5.09
CA CYS A 17 -17.17 -22.77 -4.06
C CYS A 17 -17.56 -21.37 -4.58
N ALA A 18 -18.83 -21.02 -4.49
CA ALA A 18 -19.25 -19.64 -4.59
C ALA A 18 -18.74 -18.94 -3.32
N ALA A 19 -17.73 -18.09 -3.46
CA ALA A 19 -17.32 -17.18 -2.40
C ALA A 19 -18.49 -16.23 -2.13
N VAL A 20 -19.15 -16.39 -0.99
CA VAL A 20 -20.17 -15.45 -0.51
C VAL A 20 -19.43 -14.16 -0.11
N ILE A 21 -19.38 -13.21 -1.01
CA ILE A 21 -18.92 -11.86 -0.70
C ILE A 21 -20.03 -11.20 0.11
N ALA A 22 -19.93 -11.30 1.43
CA ALA A 22 -20.85 -10.63 2.32
C ALA A 22 -20.57 -9.13 2.30
N GLU A 23 -21.58 -8.34 1.94
CA GLU A 23 -21.60 -6.89 2.19
C GLU A 23 -21.48 -6.69 3.70
N GLN A 24 -20.28 -6.44 4.21
CA GLN A 24 -20.02 -6.36 5.65
C GLN A 24 -20.50 -5.01 6.18
N LYS A 25 -21.67 -4.99 6.82
CA LYS A 25 -22.07 -3.91 7.72
C LYS A 25 -20.94 -3.65 8.71
N ALA A 26 -20.45 -2.40 8.78
CA ALA A 26 -19.54 -1.98 9.82
C ALA A 26 -20.12 -2.35 11.18
N SER A 27 -19.44 -3.20 11.95
CA SER A 27 -19.81 -3.47 13.34
C SER A 27 -19.71 -2.18 14.15
N ASP A 28 -20.69 -1.96 15.01
CA ASP A 28 -20.79 -0.82 15.91
C ASP A 28 -19.51 -0.69 16.77
N PRO A 29 -18.89 0.51 16.86
CA PRO A 29 -17.63 0.71 17.55
C PRO A 29 -17.70 0.60 19.09
N ALA A 30 -18.80 0.18 19.65
CA ALA A 30 -19.04 0.20 21.09
C ALA A 30 -18.36 -0.92 21.89
N SER A 31 -17.68 -1.89 21.31
CA SER A 31 -17.22 -3.08 22.04
C SER A 31 -15.72 -3.25 22.25
N GLU A 32 -14.86 -2.34 21.78
CA GLU A 32 -13.44 -2.33 22.14
C GLU A 32 -13.01 -0.91 22.47
N ILE A 33 -12.99 -0.54 23.74
CA ILE A 33 -12.28 0.66 24.23
C ILE A 33 -10.78 0.37 24.07
N LEU A 34 -10.30 0.41 22.82
CA LEU A 34 -8.89 0.36 22.51
C LEU A 34 -8.30 1.70 22.87
N SER A 35 -7.78 1.80 24.08
CA SER A 35 -7.03 2.97 24.47
C SER A 35 -5.62 2.90 23.88
N TYR A 36 -5.29 3.89 23.11
CA TYR A 36 -3.93 4.23 22.76
C TYR A 36 -3.72 5.71 23.08
N LYS A 37 -2.47 6.06 23.39
CA LYS A 37 -2.06 7.45 23.49
C LYS A 37 -1.49 7.87 22.13
N LEU A 38 -1.98 9.00 21.62
CA LEU A 38 -1.44 9.60 20.41
C LEU A 38 -0.34 10.60 20.79
N VAL A 39 0.87 10.40 20.25
CA VAL A 39 2.06 11.22 20.53
C VAL A 39 2.56 11.81 19.23
N THR A 40 2.73 13.14 19.18
CA THR A 40 3.41 13.81 18.08
C THR A 40 4.91 13.52 18.16
N VAL A 41 5.45 12.91 17.10
CA VAL A 41 6.86 12.55 16.98
C VAL A 41 7.63 13.64 16.22
N ALA A 42 7.02 14.18 15.18
CA ALA A 42 7.55 15.31 14.42
C ALA A 42 6.41 16.13 13.83
N GLU A 43 6.63 17.44 13.71
CA GLU A 43 5.69 18.40 13.12
C GLU A 43 6.42 19.38 12.19
N GLY A 44 5.68 20.24 11.48
CA GLY A 44 6.27 21.20 10.54
C GLY A 44 6.74 20.58 9.23
N LEU A 45 6.20 19.39 8.89
CA LEU A 45 6.44 18.73 7.61
C LEU A 45 5.41 19.20 6.57
N GLU A 46 5.82 19.36 5.32
CA GLU A 46 4.93 19.74 4.24
C GLU A 46 4.51 18.54 3.39
N TYR A 47 3.26 18.09 3.54
CA TYR A 47 2.71 16.91 2.85
C TYR A 47 3.63 15.68 2.98
N PRO A 48 3.93 15.21 4.23
CA PRO A 48 4.79 14.03 4.41
C PRO A 48 4.13 12.79 3.80
N TRP A 49 4.76 12.25 2.74
CA TRP A 49 4.17 11.17 1.96
C TRP A 49 4.51 9.79 2.51
N SER A 50 5.74 9.60 2.95
CA SER A 50 6.22 8.35 3.55
C SER A 50 7.36 8.58 4.51
N PHE A 51 7.68 7.57 5.30
CA PHE A 51 8.82 7.58 6.21
C PHE A 51 9.43 6.20 6.37
N ALA A 52 10.72 6.13 6.70
CA ALA A 52 11.46 4.90 6.99
C ALA A 52 12.29 5.06 8.26
N PHE A 53 12.31 4.05 9.13
CA PHE A 53 13.09 4.06 10.35
C PHE A 53 14.54 3.70 10.07
N LEU A 54 15.47 4.55 10.53
CA LEU A 54 16.90 4.28 10.51
C LEU A 54 17.27 3.36 11.70
N PRO A 55 18.32 2.53 11.56
CA PRO A 55 18.74 1.62 12.63
C PRO A 55 19.12 2.32 13.95
N ASP A 56 19.51 3.60 13.88
CA ASP A 56 19.85 4.41 15.03
C ASP A 56 18.65 5.07 15.71
N GLY A 57 17.41 4.79 15.26
CA GLY A 57 16.17 5.28 15.83
C GLY A 57 15.71 6.65 15.29
N ARG A 58 16.45 7.25 14.35
CA ARG A 58 15.97 8.39 13.55
C ARG A 58 15.05 7.89 12.45
N MET A 59 14.43 8.82 11.70
CA MET A 59 13.60 8.49 10.54
C MET A 59 13.99 9.34 9.33
N LEU A 60 13.90 8.75 8.15
CA LEU A 60 13.80 9.49 6.90
C LEU A 60 12.33 9.78 6.63
N VAL A 61 12.00 11.00 6.23
CA VAL A 61 10.64 11.40 5.83
C VAL A 61 10.71 12.10 4.49
N THR A 62 9.88 11.64 3.54
CA THR A 62 9.69 12.33 2.26
C THR A 62 8.59 13.37 2.40
N GLU A 63 8.87 14.58 1.93
CA GLU A 63 7.87 15.63 1.75
C GLU A 63 7.56 15.75 0.25
N ARG A 64 6.29 15.70 -0.10
CA ARG A 64 5.84 15.67 -1.50
C ARG A 64 6.40 16.79 -2.39
N PRO A 65 6.65 18.04 -1.89
CA PRO A 65 7.30 19.07 -2.69
C PRO A 65 8.73 18.75 -3.18
N GLY A 66 9.35 17.66 -2.71
CA GLY A 66 10.66 17.19 -3.21
C GLY A 66 11.78 17.20 -2.17
N ARG A 67 11.44 17.28 -0.88
CA ARG A 67 12.43 17.25 0.20
C ARG A 67 12.46 15.90 0.88
N LEU A 68 13.66 15.39 1.15
CA LEU A 68 13.91 14.30 2.08
C LEU A 68 14.47 14.89 3.36
N ARG A 69 13.91 14.55 4.51
CA ARG A 69 14.32 15.05 5.82
C ARG A 69 14.72 13.89 6.74
N ILE A 70 15.65 14.16 7.63
CA ILE A 70 15.89 13.31 8.80
C ILE A 70 15.12 13.88 9.98
N VAL A 71 14.34 13.04 10.64
CA VAL A 71 13.70 13.34 11.93
C VAL A 71 14.58 12.72 13.02
N GLY A 72 15.08 13.54 13.93
CA GLY A 72 15.83 13.12 15.10
C GLY A 72 14.98 12.30 16.08
N ARG A 73 15.62 11.66 17.04
CA ARG A 73 14.91 10.92 18.13
C ARG A 73 14.09 11.86 19.03
N ASP A 74 14.49 13.12 19.07
CA ASP A 74 13.83 14.23 19.77
C ASP A 74 12.73 14.91 18.94
N GLY A 75 12.48 14.42 17.72
CA GLY A 75 11.53 15.00 16.77
C GLY A 75 12.07 16.16 15.95
N ALA A 76 13.31 16.60 16.16
CA ALA A 76 13.90 17.70 15.42
C ALA A 76 14.07 17.36 13.93
N LEU A 77 13.72 18.30 13.05
CA LEU A 77 13.87 18.15 11.60
C LEU A 77 15.25 18.63 11.15
N SER A 78 15.95 17.82 10.35
CA SER A 78 17.14 18.27 9.62
C SER A 78 16.79 19.37 8.61
N THR A 79 17.77 20.08 8.08
CA THR A 79 17.63 20.71 6.76
C THR A 79 17.32 19.63 5.70
N PRO A 80 16.71 19.98 4.54
CA PRO A 80 16.55 19.04 3.44
C PRO A 80 17.88 18.40 3.05
N LEU A 81 17.86 17.08 2.80
CA LEU A 81 19.04 16.35 2.37
C LEU A 81 19.44 16.79 0.96
N ALA A 82 20.75 16.92 0.74
CA ALA A 82 21.30 17.10 -0.60
C ALA A 82 21.23 15.78 -1.42
N GLY A 83 21.30 15.87 -2.74
CA GLY A 83 21.35 14.71 -3.65
C GLY A 83 20.01 14.06 -3.94
N VAL A 84 18.89 14.59 -3.45
CA VAL A 84 17.56 14.13 -3.82
C VAL A 84 17.28 14.47 -5.27
N PRO A 85 16.76 13.53 -6.11
CA PRO A 85 16.39 13.82 -7.50
C PRO A 85 15.38 14.97 -7.61
N ALA A 86 15.45 15.72 -8.71
CA ALA A 86 14.43 16.71 -9.03
C ALA A 86 13.07 16.03 -9.24
N VAL A 87 12.02 16.61 -8.67
CA VAL A 87 10.66 16.05 -8.74
C VAL A 87 9.68 16.97 -9.45
N TRP A 88 8.68 16.39 -10.09
CA TRP A 88 7.53 17.09 -10.62
C TRP A 88 6.43 17.11 -9.54
N ALA A 89 6.36 18.20 -8.77
CA ALA A 89 5.53 18.31 -7.57
C ALA A 89 4.17 18.97 -7.85
N LYS A 90 3.42 18.45 -8.84
CA LYS A 90 2.07 18.93 -9.18
C LYS A 90 1.04 17.81 -8.98
N GLY A 91 -0.21 18.15 -8.67
CA GLY A 91 -1.28 17.19 -8.46
C GLY A 91 -0.92 16.16 -7.38
N GLN A 92 -0.90 14.88 -7.74
CA GLN A 92 -0.49 13.78 -6.86
C GLN A 92 1.03 13.48 -6.94
N GLY A 93 1.75 14.13 -7.85
CA GLY A 93 3.19 13.94 -8.03
C GLY A 93 4.03 14.58 -6.93
N GLY A 94 5.33 14.30 -6.94
CA GLY A 94 6.32 14.80 -5.99
C GLY A 94 7.33 13.73 -5.59
N LEU A 95 7.98 13.91 -4.44
CA LEU A 95 8.76 12.87 -3.77
C LEU A 95 7.79 12.01 -2.97
N LEU A 96 7.80 10.69 -3.24
CA LEU A 96 6.73 9.80 -2.80
C LEU A 96 7.24 8.79 -1.75
N ASP A 97 7.52 7.55 -2.09
CA ASP A 97 7.93 6.57 -1.08
C ASP A 97 9.43 6.62 -0.77
N VAL A 98 9.78 6.15 0.42
CA VAL A 98 11.14 5.90 0.85
C VAL A 98 11.23 4.57 1.58
N VAL A 99 12.19 3.74 1.18
CA VAL A 99 12.52 2.50 1.90
C VAL A 99 14.04 2.33 2.00
N LEU A 100 14.47 1.62 3.02
CA LEU A 100 15.86 1.23 3.18
C LEU A 100 16.12 -0.11 2.50
N ASP A 101 17.33 -0.29 1.99
CA ASP A 101 17.81 -1.60 1.59
C ASP A 101 17.76 -2.58 2.77
N PRO A 102 17.38 -3.85 2.58
CA PRO A 102 17.41 -4.85 3.65
C PRO A 102 18.77 -4.98 4.34
N ALA A 103 19.86 -4.69 3.62
CA ALA A 103 21.23 -4.67 4.12
C ALA A 103 21.74 -3.24 4.43
N PHE A 104 20.86 -2.29 4.71
CA PHE A 104 21.17 -0.87 4.90
C PHE A 104 22.33 -0.62 5.89
N THR A 105 22.39 -1.36 6.98
CA THR A 105 23.48 -1.23 7.98
C THR A 105 24.87 -1.44 7.40
N SER A 106 25.00 -2.22 6.33
CA SER A 106 26.27 -2.48 5.67
C SER A 106 26.49 -1.63 4.41
N ASN A 107 25.42 -1.30 3.68
CA ASN A 107 25.53 -0.67 2.35
C ASN A 107 25.00 0.77 2.30
N ALA A 108 24.19 1.18 3.28
CA ALA A 108 23.56 2.50 3.42
C ALA A 108 22.66 2.92 2.24
N TRP A 109 22.18 1.99 1.39
CA TRP A 109 21.28 2.31 0.29
C TRP A 109 19.89 2.69 0.79
N VAL A 110 19.39 3.80 0.25
CA VAL A 110 18.02 4.31 0.39
C VAL A 110 17.39 4.33 -0.99
N TYR A 111 16.15 3.87 -1.10
CA TYR A 111 15.38 3.86 -2.34
C TYR A 111 14.25 4.88 -2.24
N LEU A 112 14.07 5.64 -3.30
CA LEU A 112 13.04 6.67 -3.44
C LEU A 112 12.22 6.38 -4.68
N SER A 113 10.90 6.50 -4.57
CA SER A 113 10.01 6.66 -5.72
C SER A 113 9.57 8.12 -5.82
N TYR A 114 9.42 8.61 -7.04
CA TYR A 114 9.07 10.00 -7.26
C TYR A 114 8.45 10.21 -8.64
N ALA A 115 7.77 11.35 -8.80
CA ALA A 115 7.33 11.83 -10.09
C ALA A 115 8.53 12.52 -10.78
N GLU A 116 9.16 11.85 -11.74
CA GLU A 116 10.27 12.40 -12.52
C GLU A 116 9.76 13.35 -13.59
N PRO A 117 10.25 14.61 -13.65
CA PRO A 117 9.87 15.55 -14.69
C PRO A 117 10.30 15.06 -16.08
N GLY A 118 9.49 15.37 -17.07
CA GLY A 118 9.78 15.23 -18.49
C GLY A 118 9.69 16.57 -19.20
N ASP A 119 9.77 16.55 -20.52
CA ASP A 119 9.58 17.73 -21.35
C ASP A 119 8.11 18.15 -21.35
N ASN A 120 7.84 19.43 -21.66
CA ASN A 120 6.48 19.93 -21.89
C ASN A 120 5.48 19.64 -20.76
N ASP A 121 5.91 19.70 -19.49
CA ASP A 121 5.09 19.42 -18.31
C ASP A 121 4.61 17.95 -18.20
N GLU A 122 5.31 17.03 -18.81
CA GLU A 122 5.13 15.59 -18.63
C GLU A 122 5.81 15.10 -17.36
N ALA A 123 5.31 14.00 -16.82
CA ALA A 123 5.93 13.30 -15.70
C ALA A 123 5.68 11.79 -15.79
N GLY A 124 6.55 11.02 -15.19
CA GLY A 124 6.43 9.57 -15.01
C GLY A 124 6.90 9.16 -13.63
N THR A 125 6.44 8.01 -13.14
CA THR A 125 7.01 7.44 -11.91
C THR A 125 8.42 6.97 -12.19
N ALA A 126 9.36 7.30 -11.30
CA ALA A 126 10.71 6.79 -11.35
C ALA A 126 11.13 6.24 -9.97
N VAL A 127 12.11 5.36 -9.99
CA VAL A 127 12.75 4.81 -8.78
C VAL A 127 14.24 5.12 -8.85
N ALA A 128 14.74 5.77 -7.80
CA ALA A 128 16.15 6.04 -7.62
C ALA A 128 16.64 5.39 -6.32
N ARG A 129 17.94 5.09 -6.25
CA ARG A 129 18.62 4.76 -4.99
C ARG A 129 19.83 5.66 -4.78
N GLY A 130 20.19 5.89 -3.53
CA GLY A 130 21.37 6.66 -3.15
C GLY A 130 21.88 6.21 -1.78
N LYS A 131 23.16 6.40 -1.51
CA LYS A 131 23.74 6.08 -0.19
C LYS A 131 23.57 7.24 0.77
N LEU A 132 22.96 6.96 1.92
CA LEU A 132 22.85 7.97 2.97
C LEU A 132 24.22 8.22 3.61
N ARG A 133 24.68 9.48 3.56
CA ARG A 133 25.93 9.95 4.18
C ARG A 133 25.67 11.29 4.86
N GLY A 134 25.68 11.30 6.18
CA GLY A 134 25.35 12.51 6.94
C GLY A 134 23.96 13.08 6.53
N ASN A 135 23.94 14.27 5.97
CA ASN A 135 22.73 14.95 5.51
C ASN A 135 22.63 15.00 3.96
N ALA A 136 23.09 13.96 3.29
CA ALA A 136 23.08 13.86 1.83
C ALA A 136 22.81 12.40 1.37
N LEU A 137 22.26 12.29 0.17
CA LEU A 137 22.31 11.06 -0.65
C LEU A 137 23.46 11.21 -1.65
N GLU A 138 24.38 10.28 -1.61
CA GLU A 138 25.51 10.19 -2.52
C GLU A 138 25.35 8.99 -3.48
N GLN A 139 26.08 9.00 -4.61
CA GLN A 139 26.01 7.95 -5.61
C GLN A 139 24.56 7.69 -6.07
N VAL A 140 23.81 8.76 -6.26
CA VAL A 140 22.40 8.66 -6.64
C VAL A 140 22.29 8.20 -8.09
N GLU A 141 21.53 7.13 -8.29
CA GLU A 141 21.23 6.60 -9.62
C GLU A 141 19.74 6.29 -9.77
N VAL A 142 19.19 6.54 -10.96
CA VAL A 142 17.83 6.17 -11.29
C VAL A 142 17.84 4.76 -11.87
N ILE A 143 17.24 3.82 -11.16
CA ILE A 143 17.27 2.40 -11.50
C ILE A 143 16.08 1.95 -12.35
N TRP A 144 15.00 2.74 -12.41
CA TRP A 144 13.84 2.46 -13.27
C TRP A 144 13.04 3.72 -13.58
N ARG A 145 12.41 3.79 -14.77
CA ARG A 145 11.55 4.89 -15.22
C ARG A 145 10.31 4.39 -15.94
N GLN A 146 9.17 5.00 -15.65
CA GLN A 146 7.94 4.83 -16.42
C GLN A 146 8.03 5.64 -17.72
N LEU A 147 8.05 4.95 -18.84
CA LEU A 147 8.09 5.56 -20.18
C LEU A 147 6.92 5.07 -21.04
N PRO A 148 6.36 5.90 -21.91
CA PRO A 148 6.62 7.35 -22.01
C PRO A 148 6.14 8.12 -20.79
N LYS A 149 6.73 9.29 -20.52
CA LYS A 149 6.18 10.27 -19.60
C LYS A 149 4.94 10.91 -20.22
N VAL A 150 3.98 11.34 -19.39
CA VAL A 150 2.71 11.88 -19.87
C VAL A 150 2.28 13.11 -19.07
N ARG A 151 1.48 13.98 -19.69
CA ARG A 151 0.86 15.14 -19.05
C ARG A 151 -0.31 14.72 -18.19
N SER A 152 -0.04 14.27 -16.99
CA SER A 152 -1.05 13.94 -16.01
C SER A 152 -0.54 14.13 -14.59
N GLY A 153 -1.34 14.79 -13.76
CA GLY A 153 -1.06 14.97 -12.34
C GLY A 153 -1.61 13.85 -11.44
N ALA A 154 -2.08 12.74 -12.01
CA ALA A 154 -2.77 11.69 -11.26
C ALA A 154 -2.10 10.33 -11.39
N HIS A 155 -2.44 9.43 -10.48
CA HIS A 155 -2.20 7.98 -10.49
C HIS A 155 -0.73 7.60 -10.75
N PHE A 156 0.16 7.97 -9.83
CA PHE A 156 1.58 7.59 -9.89
C PHE A 156 1.86 6.20 -9.28
N GLY A 157 0.94 5.66 -8.46
CA GLY A 157 1.20 4.47 -7.66
C GLY A 157 2.29 4.74 -6.62
N SER A 158 3.51 4.19 -6.86
CA SER A 158 4.77 4.57 -6.21
C SER A 158 5.14 3.89 -4.90
N ARG A 159 4.40 2.88 -4.42
CA ARG A 159 4.84 2.12 -3.24
C ARG A 159 6.02 1.21 -3.58
N LEU A 160 6.98 1.17 -2.65
CA LEU A 160 8.18 0.35 -2.70
C LEU A 160 8.13 -0.70 -1.58
N VAL A 161 8.35 -1.97 -1.92
CA VAL A 161 8.40 -3.07 -0.93
C VAL A 161 9.51 -4.04 -1.29
N PHE A 162 10.48 -4.23 -0.40
CA PHE A 162 11.43 -5.31 -0.55
C PHE A 162 10.81 -6.64 -0.16
N ALA A 163 10.88 -7.61 -1.06
CA ALA A 163 10.51 -8.99 -0.81
C ALA A 163 11.57 -9.70 0.07
N ARG A 164 11.20 -10.86 0.62
CA ARG A 164 12.12 -11.65 1.47
C ARG A 164 13.34 -12.18 0.70
N ASP A 165 13.22 -12.34 -0.62
CA ASP A 165 14.31 -12.74 -1.52
C ASP A 165 15.19 -11.57 -1.96
N GLY A 166 14.98 -10.38 -1.39
CA GLY A 166 15.72 -9.17 -1.67
C GLY A 166 15.33 -8.44 -2.95
N LYS A 167 14.29 -8.89 -3.68
CA LYS A 167 13.77 -8.16 -4.84
C LYS A 167 12.90 -6.99 -4.40
N LEU A 168 12.80 -5.97 -5.26
CA LEU A 168 12.03 -4.76 -5.00
C LEU A 168 10.75 -4.77 -5.83
N PHE A 169 9.59 -4.76 -5.15
CA PHE A 169 8.30 -4.48 -5.77
C PHE A 169 8.09 -2.97 -5.87
N VAL A 170 7.54 -2.54 -7.01
CA VAL A 170 7.18 -1.15 -7.31
C VAL A 170 5.76 -1.10 -7.83
N THR A 171 4.86 -0.36 -7.19
CA THR A 171 3.50 -0.19 -7.68
C THR A 171 3.39 1.01 -8.60
N LEU A 172 2.63 0.88 -9.69
CA LEU A 172 2.43 1.91 -10.70
C LEU A 172 0.94 2.16 -10.95
N GLY A 173 0.59 3.43 -11.12
CA GLY A 173 -0.73 3.81 -11.59
C GLY A 173 -0.78 3.98 -13.12
N GLU A 174 -2.00 4.07 -13.66
CA GLU A 174 -2.26 4.26 -15.10
C GLU A 174 -2.34 5.75 -15.50
N ARG A 175 -1.91 6.63 -14.62
CA ARG A 175 -1.79 8.09 -14.82
C ARG A 175 -3.13 8.82 -15.00
N GLY A 176 -4.28 8.18 -14.72
CA GLY A 176 -5.62 8.76 -14.79
C GLY A 176 -6.18 8.97 -16.19
N ILE A 177 -5.35 8.83 -17.21
CA ILE A 177 -5.72 9.06 -18.63
C ILE A 177 -5.43 7.86 -19.53
N LEU A 178 -4.74 6.84 -19.03
CA LEU A 178 -4.30 5.67 -19.79
C LEU A 178 -4.92 4.37 -19.26
N ALA A 179 -6.21 4.41 -18.87
CA ALA A 179 -6.88 3.27 -18.25
C ALA A 179 -6.73 1.97 -19.08
N ALA A 180 -6.89 2.03 -20.41
CA ALA A 180 -6.74 0.85 -21.27
C ALA A 180 -5.33 0.25 -21.24
N ALA A 181 -4.29 1.06 -21.02
CA ALA A 181 -2.92 0.59 -20.95
C ALA A 181 -2.65 -0.28 -19.70
N ALA A 182 -3.54 -0.28 -18.71
CA ALA A 182 -3.45 -1.21 -17.58
C ALA A 182 -3.54 -2.68 -18.02
N GLN A 183 -4.23 -2.97 -19.13
CA GLN A 183 -4.35 -4.31 -19.72
C GLN A 183 -3.24 -4.63 -20.73
N ASP A 184 -2.47 -3.64 -21.18
CA ASP A 184 -1.40 -3.83 -22.17
C ASP A 184 -0.09 -4.21 -21.46
N LEU A 185 0.44 -5.39 -21.76
CA LEU A 185 1.71 -5.87 -21.20
C LEU A 185 2.94 -5.18 -21.82
N ALA A 186 2.79 -4.48 -22.95
CA ALA A 186 3.86 -3.69 -23.57
C ALA A 186 4.00 -2.28 -22.94
N ALA A 187 3.12 -1.93 -21.98
CA ALA A 187 3.07 -0.61 -21.37
C ALA A 187 3.21 -0.67 -19.83
N PRO A 188 3.97 0.25 -19.19
CA PRO A 188 4.25 0.22 -17.75
C PRO A 188 3.19 0.97 -16.93
N PHE A 189 1.92 0.97 -17.37
CA PHE A 189 0.84 1.70 -16.69
C PHE A 189 -0.09 0.73 -15.97
N GLY A 190 -0.41 1.01 -14.70
CA GLY A 190 -1.28 0.15 -13.90
C GLY A 190 -0.68 -1.26 -13.70
N LYS A 191 0.55 -1.32 -13.23
CA LYS A 191 1.35 -2.53 -13.04
C LYS A 191 1.95 -2.59 -11.64
N THR A 192 2.15 -3.79 -11.13
CA THR A 192 3.21 -4.03 -10.15
C THR A 192 4.44 -4.52 -10.89
N LEU A 193 5.60 -3.97 -10.56
CA LEU A 193 6.90 -4.41 -11.06
C LEU A 193 7.65 -5.18 -10.00
N ARG A 194 8.55 -6.08 -10.43
CA ARG A 194 9.54 -6.73 -9.57
C ARG A 194 10.92 -6.60 -10.17
N LEU A 195 11.82 -5.97 -9.43
CA LEU A 195 13.17 -5.60 -9.87
C LEU A 195 14.22 -6.19 -8.92
N ASN A 196 15.44 -6.39 -9.42
CA ASN A 196 16.61 -6.51 -8.56
C ASN A 196 16.91 -5.14 -7.90
N PRO A 197 17.66 -5.10 -6.78
CA PRO A 197 17.99 -3.84 -6.10
C PRO A 197 18.74 -2.82 -6.97
N ASP A 198 19.38 -3.25 -8.04
CA ASP A 198 20.07 -2.40 -9.01
C ASP A 198 19.21 -1.99 -10.21
N GLY A 199 17.93 -2.38 -10.22
CA GLY A 199 16.99 -2.11 -11.31
C GLY A 199 17.02 -3.14 -12.44
N SER A 200 17.95 -4.09 -12.44
CA SER A 200 17.95 -5.18 -13.41
C SER A 200 16.75 -6.12 -13.22
N ILE A 201 16.44 -6.88 -14.28
CA ILE A 201 15.25 -7.73 -14.31
C ILE A 201 15.56 -9.10 -13.66
N PRO A 202 14.79 -9.55 -12.64
CA PRO A 202 14.89 -10.92 -12.15
C PRO A 202 14.53 -11.93 -13.24
N ALA A 203 15.36 -12.98 -13.40
CA ALA A 203 15.16 -13.98 -14.44
C ALA A 203 13.88 -14.83 -14.25
N ASP A 204 13.35 -14.85 -13.05
CA ASP A 204 12.15 -15.60 -12.65
C ASP A 204 10.87 -14.74 -12.64
N ASN A 205 10.90 -13.54 -13.24
CA ASN A 205 9.68 -12.75 -13.44
C ASN A 205 8.75 -13.42 -14.48
N PRO A 206 7.42 -13.27 -14.32
CA PRO A 206 6.44 -14.05 -15.09
C PRO A 206 6.45 -13.75 -16.59
N TYR A 207 6.95 -12.58 -17.00
CA TYR A 207 6.95 -12.14 -18.41
C TYR A 207 8.32 -12.13 -19.06
N VAL A 208 9.36 -12.65 -18.41
CA VAL A 208 10.69 -12.82 -19.03
C VAL A 208 10.58 -13.79 -20.21
N GLY A 209 11.06 -13.35 -21.38
CA GLY A 209 10.98 -14.14 -22.62
C GLY A 209 9.61 -14.15 -23.31
N VAL A 210 8.61 -13.44 -22.79
CA VAL A 210 7.30 -13.28 -23.44
C VAL A 210 7.36 -12.14 -24.45
N ALA A 211 7.18 -12.46 -25.72
CA ALA A 211 7.22 -11.47 -26.79
C ALA A 211 6.13 -10.40 -26.62
N GLY A 212 6.54 -9.13 -26.72
CA GLY A 212 5.62 -7.99 -26.58
C GLY A 212 5.23 -7.62 -25.14
N ALA A 213 5.79 -8.29 -24.13
CA ALA A 213 5.59 -7.93 -22.73
C ALA A 213 6.85 -7.33 -22.11
N LEU A 214 6.68 -6.36 -21.20
CA LEU A 214 7.77 -5.81 -20.40
C LEU A 214 8.18 -6.85 -19.32
N PRO A 215 9.46 -7.25 -19.29
CA PRO A 215 9.90 -8.36 -18.43
C PRO A 215 9.92 -8.01 -16.91
N GLU A 216 9.88 -6.73 -16.57
CA GLU A 216 9.78 -6.26 -15.19
C GLU A 216 8.39 -6.42 -14.56
N ILE A 217 7.35 -6.67 -15.35
CA ILE A 217 5.98 -6.78 -14.85
C ILE A 217 5.82 -8.02 -13.96
N TRP A 218 5.27 -7.80 -12.77
CA TRP A 218 4.83 -8.84 -11.84
C TRP A 218 3.34 -9.16 -12.01
N SER A 219 2.49 -8.11 -11.99
CA SER A 219 1.04 -8.18 -12.17
C SER A 219 0.53 -6.98 -12.96
N TYR A 220 -0.71 -7.03 -13.45
CA TYR A 220 -1.27 -5.99 -14.31
C TYR A 220 -2.77 -5.80 -14.08
N GLY A 221 -3.36 -4.82 -14.79
CA GLY A 221 -4.78 -4.54 -14.64
C GLY A 221 -5.12 -3.74 -13.38
N HIS A 222 -4.21 -2.87 -12.94
CA HIS A 222 -4.38 -1.99 -11.78
C HIS A 222 -4.71 -0.56 -12.19
N ARG A 223 -5.42 0.15 -11.30
CA ARG A 223 -5.74 1.57 -11.51
C ARG A 223 -4.70 2.50 -10.87
N ASN A 224 -4.61 2.51 -9.56
CA ASN A 224 -3.70 3.39 -8.81
C ASN A 224 -3.41 2.81 -7.43
N MET A 225 -2.39 1.98 -7.35
CA MET A 225 -1.99 1.32 -6.11
C MET A 225 -1.23 2.30 -5.21
N GLN A 226 -1.80 2.64 -4.05
CA GLN A 226 -1.25 3.60 -3.08
C GLN A 226 -0.69 2.92 -1.83
N GLY A 227 -0.92 1.65 -1.63
CA GLY A 227 -0.37 0.85 -0.54
C GLY A 227 0.11 -0.51 -1.01
N ALA A 228 1.19 -0.97 -0.39
CA ALA A 228 1.73 -2.32 -0.56
C ALA A 228 2.45 -2.75 0.71
N ALA A 229 2.31 -4.01 1.10
CA ALA A 229 3.00 -4.60 2.24
C ALA A 229 3.14 -6.11 2.08
N LEU A 230 4.19 -6.71 2.65
CA LEU A 230 4.29 -8.16 2.74
C LEU A 230 3.50 -8.68 3.94
N HIS A 231 2.75 -9.75 3.71
CA HIS A 231 2.13 -10.47 4.81
C HIS A 231 3.21 -11.09 5.72
N PRO A 232 3.19 -10.84 7.04
CA PRO A 232 4.32 -11.15 7.91
C PRO A 232 4.65 -12.63 8.02
N GLN A 233 3.67 -13.52 7.88
CA GLN A 233 3.88 -14.96 7.95
C GLN A 233 4.22 -15.57 6.59
N THR A 234 3.44 -15.26 5.56
CA THR A 234 3.56 -15.90 4.24
C THR A 234 4.59 -15.24 3.33
N GLY A 235 4.90 -13.95 3.53
CA GLY A 235 5.72 -13.16 2.63
C GLY A 235 5.00 -12.75 1.33
N ALA A 236 3.71 -13.06 1.19
CA ALA A 236 2.92 -12.68 0.04
C ALA A 236 2.74 -11.15 -0.02
N LEU A 237 2.80 -10.61 -1.23
CA LEU A 237 2.55 -9.18 -1.46
C LEU A 237 1.06 -8.91 -1.42
N TRP A 238 0.66 -7.95 -0.61
CA TRP A 238 -0.68 -7.39 -0.59
C TRP A 238 -0.60 -5.95 -1.05
N THR A 239 -1.56 -5.55 -1.89
CA THR A 239 -1.69 -4.18 -2.37
C THR A 239 -3.09 -3.67 -2.10
N HIS A 240 -3.26 -2.36 -2.09
CA HIS A 240 -4.56 -1.74 -2.23
C HIS A 240 -4.50 -0.64 -3.28
N GLU A 241 -5.63 -0.39 -3.91
CA GLU A 241 -5.73 0.62 -4.96
C GLU A 241 -7.03 1.42 -4.88
N HIS A 242 -6.99 2.61 -5.48
CA HIS A 242 -8.15 3.46 -5.61
C HIS A 242 -9.04 2.99 -6.76
N GLY A 243 -10.33 2.81 -6.51
CA GLY A 243 -11.36 2.80 -7.53
C GLY A 243 -11.64 4.21 -8.08
N ALA A 244 -12.66 4.33 -8.92
CA ALA A 244 -13.13 5.64 -9.37
C ALA A 244 -14.11 6.24 -8.33
N MET A 245 -15.41 6.15 -8.54
CA MET A 245 -16.39 6.49 -7.51
C MET A 245 -16.86 5.21 -6.81
N GLY A 246 -16.22 4.85 -5.68
CA GLY A 246 -16.28 3.53 -5.05
C GLY A 246 -15.33 2.52 -5.70
N GLY A 247 -15.28 1.30 -5.15
CA GLY A 247 -14.47 0.21 -5.67
C GLY A 247 -12.97 0.37 -5.38
N ASP A 248 -12.59 1.03 -4.30
CA ASP A 248 -11.24 0.87 -3.75
C ASP A 248 -11.07 -0.57 -3.28
N GLU A 249 -9.91 -1.16 -3.48
CA GLU A 249 -9.70 -2.61 -3.32
C GLU A 249 -8.48 -2.93 -2.47
N VAL A 250 -8.53 -4.10 -1.79
CA VAL A 250 -7.35 -4.78 -1.24
C VAL A 250 -7.16 -6.09 -1.97
N ASN A 251 -5.98 -6.29 -2.52
CA ASN A 251 -5.65 -7.43 -3.36
C ASN A 251 -4.48 -8.25 -2.79
N LEU A 252 -4.52 -9.57 -2.98
CA LEU A 252 -3.37 -10.45 -2.87
C LEU A 252 -2.65 -10.44 -4.23
N ASP A 253 -1.53 -9.71 -4.32
CA ASP A 253 -0.84 -9.45 -5.58
C ASP A 253 0.10 -10.62 -5.95
N GLN A 254 -0.23 -11.34 -7.01
CA GLN A 254 0.42 -12.56 -7.45
C GLN A 254 1.02 -12.43 -8.85
N ALA A 255 2.11 -13.19 -9.07
CA ALA A 255 2.82 -13.23 -10.34
C ALA A 255 1.91 -13.55 -11.54
N GLY A 256 1.98 -12.73 -12.58
CA GLY A 256 1.29 -12.95 -13.85
C GLY A 256 -0.22 -12.74 -13.81
N ARG A 257 -0.79 -12.28 -12.69
CA ARG A 257 -2.24 -12.14 -12.55
C ARG A 257 -2.75 -10.80 -13.04
N ASN A 258 -4.01 -10.81 -13.52
CA ASN A 258 -4.75 -9.65 -14.03
C ASN A 258 -5.80 -9.22 -13.01
N TYR A 259 -5.70 -7.98 -12.50
CA TYR A 259 -6.62 -7.40 -11.51
C TYR A 259 -7.78 -6.61 -12.13
N GLY A 260 -7.90 -6.66 -13.45
CA GLY A 260 -9.12 -6.38 -14.19
C GLY A 260 -9.36 -4.94 -14.60
N TRP A 261 -8.74 -3.92 -13.98
CA TRP A 261 -8.94 -2.54 -14.39
C TRP A 261 -8.49 -2.30 -15.85
N PRO A 262 -9.28 -1.59 -16.69
CA PRO A 262 -10.63 -1.02 -16.48
C PRO A 262 -11.76 -1.92 -17.00
N VAL A 263 -11.49 -3.21 -17.27
CA VAL A 263 -12.47 -4.15 -17.83
C VAL A 263 -13.53 -4.51 -16.79
N ILE A 264 -13.10 -4.73 -15.54
CA ILE A 264 -13.96 -4.94 -14.39
C ILE A 264 -13.64 -3.94 -13.28
N THR A 265 -14.62 -3.59 -12.46
CA THR A 265 -14.47 -2.76 -11.25
C THR A 265 -15.72 -2.81 -10.39
N TRP A 266 -15.56 -2.62 -9.08
CA TRP A 266 -16.64 -2.43 -8.10
C TRP A 266 -17.14 -0.97 -8.03
N GLY A 267 -16.50 -0.06 -8.75
CA GLY A 267 -16.86 1.36 -8.83
C GLY A 267 -17.63 1.74 -10.10
N VAL A 268 -17.91 3.03 -10.18
CA VAL A 268 -18.51 3.66 -11.38
C VAL A 268 -17.72 4.92 -11.73
N ASN A 269 -17.93 5.47 -12.93
CA ASN A 269 -17.35 6.76 -13.31
C ASN A 269 -17.86 7.89 -12.41
N TYR A 270 -17.14 9.01 -12.37
CA TYR A 270 -17.53 10.19 -11.59
C TYR A 270 -18.83 10.85 -12.07
N ASP A 271 -19.27 10.55 -13.30
CA ASP A 271 -20.59 10.93 -13.86
C ASP A 271 -21.68 9.88 -13.56
N GLY A 272 -21.37 8.84 -12.79
CA GLY A 272 -22.26 7.75 -12.41
C GLY A 272 -22.42 6.64 -13.45
N LYS A 273 -21.81 6.75 -14.63
CA LYS A 273 -21.88 5.71 -15.65
C LYS A 273 -21.05 4.48 -15.30
N PRO A 274 -21.43 3.28 -15.74
CA PRO A 274 -20.63 2.07 -15.58
C PRO A 274 -19.23 2.21 -16.19
N ILE A 275 -18.27 1.49 -15.59
CA ILE A 275 -16.93 1.28 -16.14
C ILE A 275 -16.84 -0.20 -16.52
N GLY A 276 -16.34 -0.48 -17.73
CA GLY A 276 -16.15 -1.85 -18.19
C GLY A 276 -17.45 -2.65 -18.29
N ILE A 277 -17.38 -3.94 -17.97
CA ILE A 277 -18.49 -4.89 -18.15
C ILE A 277 -19.17 -5.33 -16.84
N GLY A 278 -18.71 -4.81 -15.71
CA GLY A 278 -19.20 -5.18 -14.37
C GLY A 278 -18.05 -5.39 -13.36
N ALA A 279 -18.32 -6.15 -12.31
CA ALA A 279 -17.36 -6.38 -11.23
C ALA A 279 -16.50 -7.63 -11.43
N GLU A 280 -16.93 -8.59 -12.25
CA GLU A 280 -16.31 -9.89 -12.38
C GLU A 280 -16.13 -10.30 -13.85
N LYS A 281 -15.03 -11.01 -14.13
CA LYS A 281 -14.76 -11.68 -15.42
C LYS A 281 -13.80 -12.84 -15.21
N GLU A 282 -14.03 -13.95 -15.89
CA GLU A 282 -13.11 -15.10 -15.90
C GLU A 282 -11.69 -14.65 -16.33
N GLY A 283 -10.67 -15.13 -15.62
CA GLY A 283 -9.27 -14.78 -15.83
C GLY A 283 -8.84 -13.44 -15.22
N MET A 284 -9.72 -12.77 -14.47
CA MET A 284 -9.42 -11.56 -13.71
C MET A 284 -9.64 -11.81 -12.22
N GLU A 285 -8.66 -11.38 -11.40
CA GLU A 285 -8.66 -11.61 -9.96
C GLU A 285 -9.69 -10.74 -9.25
N GLN A 286 -10.23 -11.27 -8.16
CA GLN A 286 -11.17 -10.57 -7.30
C GLN A 286 -10.47 -10.04 -6.05
N PRO A 287 -10.83 -8.84 -5.54
CA PRO A 287 -10.26 -8.29 -4.33
C PRO A 287 -10.68 -9.09 -3.10
N LEU A 288 -9.82 -9.12 -2.08
CA LEU A 288 -10.12 -9.66 -0.75
C LEU A 288 -11.11 -8.77 0.02
N LEU A 289 -11.09 -7.49 -0.29
CA LEU A 289 -11.95 -6.46 0.27
C LEU A 289 -12.12 -5.33 -0.75
N TYR A 290 -13.32 -4.78 -0.84
CA TYR A 290 -13.54 -3.52 -1.54
C TYR A 290 -14.37 -2.54 -0.69
N TRP A 291 -14.20 -1.25 -0.98
CA TRP A 291 -14.97 -0.19 -0.29
C TRP A 291 -15.89 0.56 -1.23
N LYS A 292 -17.14 0.67 -0.79
CA LYS A 292 -18.17 1.48 -1.43
C LYS A 292 -19.00 2.17 -0.35
N PRO A 293 -18.85 3.49 -0.16
CA PRO A 293 -18.08 4.45 -0.98
C PRO A 293 -16.56 4.27 -0.84
N SER A 294 -15.80 4.83 -1.80
CA SER A 294 -14.34 4.93 -1.75
C SER A 294 -13.86 5.62 -0.48
N ILE A 295 -12.85 5.06 0.19
CA ILE A 295 -12.20 5.65 1.37
C ILE A 295 -10.93 6.43 1.00
N ALA A 296 -10.49 6.38 -0.25
CA ALA A 296 -9.19 6.83 -0.75
C ALA A 296 -8.05 6.24 0.10
N PRO A 297 -7.80 4.91 0.02
CA PRO A 297 -6.80 4.23 0.82
C PRO A 297 -5.39 4.73 0.49
N SER A 298 -4.49 4.78 1.47
CA SER A 298 -3.18 5.42 1.33
C SER A 298 -2.03 4.48 1.77
N GLY A 299 -1.30 4.78 2.86
CA GLY A 299 -0.30 3.85 3.36
C GLY A 299 -0.93 2.57 3.92
N MET A 300 -0.15 1.47 3.88
CA MET A 300 -0.58 0.16 4.35
C MET A 300 0.54 -0.54 5.11
N THR A 301 0.20 -1.24 6.21
CA THR A 301 1.13 -2.12 6.92
C THR A 301 0.37 -3.22 7.65
N PHE A 302 0.98 -4.40 7.77
CA PHE A 302 0.56 -5.39 8.74
C PHE A 302 1.16 -5.06 10.10
N TYR A 303 0.44 -5.35 11.16
CA TYR A 303 0.95 -5.24 12.51
C TYR A 303 1.45 -6.61 13.01
N SER A 304 2.73 -6.69 13.35
CA SER A 304 3.39 -7.91 13.86
C SER A 304 3.89 -7.77 15.30
N GLY A 305 3.86 -6.55 15.86
CA GLY A 305 4.39 -6.20 17.15
C GLY A 305 3.65 -6.78 18.34
N ASN A 306 4.19 -6.51 19.53
CA ASN A 306 3.68 -7.00 20.81
C ASN A 306 3.05 -5.91 21.68
N ARG A 307 3.12 -4.63 21.27
CA ARG A 307 2.55 -3.52 22.05
C ARG A 307 1.04 -3.57 22.09
N PHE A 308 0.43 -4.01 20.97
CA PHE A 308 -1.01 -4.22 20.84
C PHE A 308 -1.28 -5.68 20.46
N PRO A 309 -1.28 -6.63 21.40
CA PRO A 309 -1.41 -8.06 21.09
C PRO A 309 -2.67 -8.39 20.27
N GLN A 310 -3.78 -7.67 20.51
CA GLN A 310 -5.06 -7.82 19.82
C GLN A 310 -5.06 -7.29 18.37
N TRP A 311 -4.00 -6.57 17.97
CA TRP A 311 -3.83 -6.08 16.60
C TRP A 311 -2.93 -6.99 15.75
N ARG A 312 -2.27 -7.95 16.39
CA ARG A 312 -1.33 -8.83 15.67
C ARG A 312 -2.02 -9.53 14.51
N GLY A 313 -1.40 -9.48 13.32
CA GLY A 313 -1.94 -10.03 12.09
C GLY A 313 -2.98 -9.14 11.41
N SER A 314 -3.43 -8.05 12.04
CA SER A 314 -4.32 -7.08 11.37
C SER A 314 -3.58 -6.28 10.31
N LEU A 315 -4.29 -5.94 9.24
CA LEU A 315 -3.85 -4.99 8.23
C LEU A 315 -4.35 -3.58 8.59
N PHE A 316 -3.48 -2.59 8.49
CA PHE A 316 -3.81 -1.18 8.72
C PHE A 316 -3.71 -0.39 7.43
N VAL A 317 -4.74 0.40 7.12
CA VAL A 317 -4.84 1.21 5.91
C VAL A 317 -5.29 2.62 6.26
N GLY A 318 -4.53 3.63 5.83
CA GLY A 318 -4.93 5.03 6.01
C GLY A 318 -6.09 5.40 5.09
N SER A 319 -7.02 6.24 5.55
CA SER A 319 -8.08 6.83 4.75
C SER A 319 -7.85 8.33 4.59
N MET A 320 -7.77 8.77 3.33
CA MET A 320 -7.60 10.19 3.01
C MET A 320 -8.92 10.91 2.79
N LYS A 321 -10.00 10.19 2.50
CA LYS A 321 -11.32 10.78 2.26
C LYS A 321 -12.10 11.01 3.56
N PHE A 322 -11.99 10.08 4.51
CA PHE A 322 -12.76 10.11 5.74
C PHE A 322 -11.91 10.31 7.00
N ASN A 323 -10.61 10.61 6.84
CA ASN A 323 -9.73 11.06 7.93
C ASN A 323 -9.63 10.05 9.10
N TYR A 324 -9.39 8.78 8.80
CA TYR A 324 -9.20 7.74 9.81
C TYR A 324 -8.13 6.73 9.40
N LEU A 325 -7.66 5.95 10.36
CA LEU A 325 -6.88 4.74 10.14
C LEU A 325 -7.82 3.54 10.23
N ASN A 326 -7.91 2.73 9.17
CA ASN A 326 -8.72 1.52 9.14
C ASN A 326 -7.89 0.31 9.61
N ARG A 327 -8.27 -0.32 10.71
CA ARG A 327 -7.78 -1.64 11.10
C ARG A 327 -8.67 -2.70 10.48
N ILE A 328 -8.09 -3.64 9.77
CA ILE A 328 -8.75 -4.78 9.13
C ILE A 328 -8.27 -6.04 9.83
N ALA A 329 -9.15 -6.65 10.62
CA ALA A 329 -8.87 -7.93 11.26
C ALA A 329 -9.05 -9.07 10.26
N LEU A 330 -8.10 -10.00 10.26
CA LEU A 330 -8.01 -11.07 9.28
C LEU A 330 -7.99 -12.45 9.95
N ASP A 331 -8.57 -13.43 9.24
CA ASP A 331 -8.40 -14.85 9.48
C ASP A 331 -7.88 -15.48 8.18
N GLY A 332 -6.56 -15.69 8.10
CA GLY A 332 -5.89 -15.98 6.84
C GLY A 332 -6.01 -14.80 5.86
N THR A 333 -6.67 -15.02 4.73
CA THR A 333 -7.00 -13.96 3.74
C THR A 333 -8.41 -13.38 3.92
N ARG A 334 -9.22 -13.97 4.80
CA ARG A 334 -10.61 -13.55 5.02
C ARG A 334 -10.67 -12.35 5.96
N VAL A 335 -11.33 -11.28 5.53
CA VAL A 335 -11.64 -10.12 6.39
C VAL A 335 -12.74 -10.52 7.37
N VAL A 336 -12.46 -10.40 8.67
CA VAL A 336 -13.45 -10.74 9.73
C VAL A 336 -14.07 -9.51 10.39
N ALA A 337 -13.34 -8.39 10.43
CA ALA A 337 -13.87 -7.12 10.96
C ALA A 337 -13.08 -5.92 10.42
N GLN A 338 -13.70 -4.76 10.47
CA GLN A 338 -13.05 -3.47 10.20
C GLN A 338 -13.33 -2.51 11.35
N GLN A 339 -12.31 -1.76 11.77
CA GLN A 339 -12.41 -0.79 12.86
C GLN A 339 -11.74 0.53 12.44
N LYS A 340 -12.45 1.64 12.67
CA LYS A 340 -11.93 2.99 12.40
C LYS A 340 -11.23 3.52 13.65
N LEU A 341 -9.96 3.86 13.51
CA LEU A 341 -9.12 4.49 14.53
C LEU A 341 -8.80 5.93 14.11
N LEU A 342 -8.37 6.76 15.05
CA LEU A 342 -7.97 8.14 14.84
C LEU A 342 -9.07 9.07 14.29
N THR A 343 -10.34 8.71 14.41
CA THR A 343 -11.46 9.52 13.89
C THR A 343 -11.53 10.92 14.52
N ALA A 344 -11.17 11.05 15.82
CA ALA A 344 -11.11 12.33 16.51
C ALA A 344 -9.99 13.25 16.04
N LEU A 345 -8.95 12.71 15.39
CA LEU A 345 -7.85 13.50 14.82
C LEU A 345 -8.34 14.37 13.65
N ASN A 346 -9.31 13.87 12.89
CA ASN A 346 -9.91 14.51 11.72
C ASN A 346 -8.88 15.03 10.69
N GLU A 347 -7.78 14.30 10.51
CA GLU A 347 -6.74 14.56 9.51
C GLU A 347 -6.62 13.40 8.53
N ARG A 348 -6.27 13.72 7.29
CA ARG A 348 -6.01 12.74 6.24
C ARG A 348 -4.80 11.90 6.63
N ILE A 349 -4.94 10.60 6.74
CA ILE A 349 -3.83 9.68 7.03
C ILE A 349 -3.16 9.29 5.73
N ARG A 350 -1.87 9.64 5.55
CA ARG A 350 -1.11 9.38 4.31
C ARG A 350 -0.29 8.10 4.36
N CYS A 351 0.42 7.86 5.44
CA CYS A 351 1.27 6.70 5.60
C CYS A 351 1.00 6.05 6.95
N VAL A 352 1.13 4.74 7.02
CA VAL A 352 1.14 3.97 8.26
C VAL A 352 2.27 2.94 8.18
N ARG A 353 3.06 2.83 9.26
CA ARG A 353 4.11 1.82 9.41
C ARG A 353 4.21 1.35 10.85
N GLU A 354 4.57 0.10 11.05
CA GLU A 354 5.01 -0.40 12.35
C GLU A 354 6.43 0.08 12.62
N GLY A 355 6.66 0.65 13.80
CA GLY A 355 7.97 1.09 14.22
C GLY A 355 8.80 -0.04 14.86
N PRO A 356 10.13 0.13 14.94
CA PRO A 356 11.02 -0.86 15.58
C PRO A 356 10.75 -1.06 17.07
N ASP A 357 10.02 -0.14 17.70
CA ASP A 357 9.56 -0.20 19.08
C ASP A 357 8.21 -0.96 19.24
N GLY A 358 7.64 -1.46 18.14
CA GLY A 358 6.38 -2.18 18.08
C GLY A 358 5.14 -1.30 18.21
N ASN A 359 5.28 0.02 18.13
CA ASN A 359 4.16 0.94 18.02
C ASN A 359 3.80 1.21 16.55
N LEU A 360 2.57 1.67 16.29
CA LEU A 360 2.19 2.16 14.96
C LEU A 360 2.51 3.64 14.84
N TYR A 361 2.97 4.02 13.66
CA TYR A 361 3.24 5.40 13.28
C TYR A 361 2.42 5.76 12.05
N VAL A 362 1.92 6.98 12.01
CA VAL A 362 1.19 7.52 10.86
C VAL A 362 1.73 8.89 10.49
N SER A 363 1.67 9.23 9.19
CA SER A 363 1.84 10.62 8.76
C SER A 363 0.51 11.20 8.28
N THR A 364 0.33 12.52 8.45
CA THR A 364 -0.86 13.24 7.99
C THR A 364 -0.58 13.99 6.69
N ASP A 365 -1.56 14.03 5.77
CA ASP A 365 -1.43 14.69 4.45
C ASP A 365 -1.88 16.14 4.53
N SER A 366 -1.00 17.01 5.00
CA SER A 366 -1.26 18.44 5.21
C SER A 366 -0.02 19.27 4.91
N SER A 367 -0.20 20.55 4.57
CA SER A 367 0.89 21.53 4.46
C SER A 367 1.59 21.81 5.81
N THR A 368 0.97 21.43 6.91
CA THR A 368 1.50 21.41 8.27
C THR A 368 1.45 20.00 8.84
N GLY A 369 1.90 19.04 8.03
CA GLY A 369 1.82 17.61 8.34
C GLY A 369 2.69 17.19 9.51
N ARG A 370 2.33 16.07 10.10
CA ARG A 370 2.96 15.49 11.29
C ARG A 370 3.25 14.02 11.10
N VAL A 371 4.21 13.53 11.87
CA VAL A 371 4.34 12.09 12.17
C VAL A 371 3.86 11.86 13.59
N LEU A 372 2.90 10.97 13.75
CA LEU A 372 2.26 10.62 15.01
C LEU A 372 2.54 9.17 15.34
N ARG A 373 2.65 8.85 16.62
CA ARG A 373 2.82 7.50 17.15
C ARG A 373 1.63 7.11 18.01
N LEU A 374 1.08 5.92 17.75
CA LEU A 374 0.08 5.29 18.59
C LEU A 374 0.83 4.45 19.63
N GLU A 375 0.84 4.89 20.89
CA GLU A 375 1.45 4.19 22.01
C GLU A 375 0.43 3.33 22.73
N ALA A 376 0.81 2.10 23.02
CA ALA A 376 -0.01 1.23 23.85
C ALA A 376 -0.08 1.80 25.29
N PRO A 377 -1.22 1.63 25.97
CA PRO A 377 -1.35 1.98 27.36
C PRO A 377 -0.31 1.26 28.23
N GLY A 378 0.11 1.89 29.32
CA GLY A 378 0.98 1.23 30.28
C GLY A 378 0.33 0.00 30.93
N PRO A 379 1.10 -0.92 31.53
CA PRO A 379 0.59 -2.18 32.09
C PRO A 379 -0.56 -2.01 33.05
N ALA A 380 -0.51 -1.01 33.92
CA ALA A 380 -1.60 -0.72 34.88
C ALA A 380 -2.90 -0.29 34.19
N GLN A 381 -2.80 0.49 33.12
CA GLN A 381 -3.94 0.95 32.34
C GLN A 381 -4.52 -0.20 31.47
N GLN A 382 -3.68 -1.06 30.94
CA GLN A 382 -4.11 -2.28 30.25
C GLN A 382 -4.85 -3.24 31.20
N ALA A 383 -4.39 -3.39 32.45
CA ALA A 383 -5.06 -4.19 33.46
C ALA A 383 -6.44 -3.60 33.82
N MET A 384 -6.55 -2.28 33.95
CA MET A 384 -7.81 -1.59 34.20
C MET A 384 -8.82 -1.83 33.05
N TYR A 385 -8.39 -1.74 31.78
CA TYR A 385 -9.28 -1.99 30.64
C TYR A 385 -9.76 -3.44 30.57
N ARG A 386 -8.88 -4.42 30.85
CA ARG A 386 -9.30 -5.84 30.96
C ARG A 386 -10.35 -6.07 32.04
N LEU A 387 -10.27 -5.33 33.15
CA LEU A 387 -11.27 -5.41 34.23
C LEU A 387 -12.59 -4.76 33.78
N LEU A 388 -12.55 -3.65 33.06
CA LEU A 388 -13.75 -2.99 32.53
C LEU A 388 -14.45 -3.85 31.47
N ASP A 389 -13.69 -4.49 30.58
CA ASP A 389 -14.22 -5.41 29.58
C ASP A 389 -14.81 -6.72 30.19
N ALA A 390 -14.37 -7.08 31.38
CA ALA A 390 -14.86 -8.26 32.08
C ALA A 390 -16.12 -7.99 32.94
N LEU A 391 -16.54 -6.73 33.10
CA LEU A 391 -17.78 -6.40 33.79
C LEU A 391 -18.97 -6.70 32.88
N PRO A 392 -19.97 -7.49 33.32
CA PRO A 392 -21.20 -7.71 32.56
C PRO A 392 -21.85 -6.35 32.29
N GLY A 393 -22.13 -6.07 31.02
CA GLY A 393 -22.58 -4.80 30.50
C GLY A 393 -23.70 -4.18 31.34
N GLY A 394 -23.53 -2.89 31.67
CA GLY A 394 -24.58 -2.04 32.19
C GLY A 394 -25.54 -1.61 31.09
#